data_19d43c95fe87a5b4c9edd6c5227f6ad4
#
_entry.id   19d43c95fe87a5b4c9edd6c5227f6ad4
#
_cell.length_a   1.000
_cell.length_b   1.000
_cell.length_c   1.000
_cell.angle_alpha   90.00
_cell.angle_beta   90.00
_cell.angle_gamma   90.00
#
_symmetry.space_group_name_H-M   'P 1'
#
loop_
_entity.id
_entity.type
_entity.pdbx_description
1 polymer ?
#
loop_
_entity_poly.entity_id
_entity_poly.type
_entity_poly.pdbx_seq_one_letter_code
_entity_poly.pdbx_strand_id
1 'polypeptide(L)'
;VQTEAELERLRAQPDIYDQIFTVAATRKLLIAQNEHAVALAGFGHRFPGIAIWPLHSPRNPWEVSDQAMAGISDILHAAHAATGADVPANEEWYHRPPTVSTPMRWRILLKWRISTLAGFEGGTRIYLNTIDPWKVVERTVPRLRELRDKGLIAPMRIGDECRVSPSMLRD
;
A
#
# COMPACT_ATOMS: atom_id res chain seq x y z
N VAL A 1 17.42 8.22 -4.42
CA VAL A 1 16.64 9.47 -4.28
C VAL A 1 15.42 9.25 -3.37
N GLN A 2 14.42 8.43 -3.76
CA GLN A 2 13.22 8.23 -2.92
C GLN A 2 13.53 7.43 -1.65
N THR A 3 14.32 6.38 -1.76
CA THR A 3 14.78 5.57 -0.63
C THR A 3 15.64 6.38 0.35
N GLU A 4 16.51 7.23 -0.13
CA GLU A 4 17.33 8.13 0.71
C GLU A 4 16.45 9.08 1.52
N ALA A 5 15.48 9.73 0.87
CA ALA A 5 14.54 10.63 1.55
C ALA A 5 13.70 9.89 2.62
N GLU A 6 13.34 8.62 2.36
CA GLU A 6 12.66 7.79 3.36
C GLU A 6 13.58 7.44 4.54
N LEU A 7 14.82 7.08 4.27
CA LEU A 7 15.81 6.79 5.31
C LEU A 7 16.10 8.01 6.19
N GLU A 8 16.16 9.20 5.60
CA GLU A 8 16.31 10.46 6.35
C GLU A 8 15.08 10.69 7.26
N ARG A 9 13.88 10.48 6.74
CA ARG A 9 12.64 10.60 7.54
C ARG A 9 12.60 9.59 8.68
N LEU A 10 12.99 8.35 8.44
CA LEU A 10 13.04 7.30 9.47
C LEU A 10 14.05 7.61 10.58
N ARG A 11 15.17 8.26 10.24
CA ARG A 11 16.15 8.73 11.24
C ARG A 11 15.58 9.87 12.09
N ALA A 12 14.84 10.78 11.47
CA ALA A 12 14.21 11.91 12.14
C ALA A 12 12.95 11.51 12.92
N GLN A 13 12.19 10.53 12.44
CA GLN A 13 10.92 10.06 12.99
C GLN A 13 10.84 8.52 12.91
N PRO A 14 11.43 7.80 13.88
CA PRO A 14 11.46 6.33 13.86
C PRO A 14 10.08 5.66 13.90
N ASP A 15 9.07 6.36 14.37
CA ASP A 15 7.68 5.91 14.47
C ASP A 15 6.80 6.26 13.25
N ILE A 16 7.39 6.74 12.16
CA ILE A 16 6.63 7.20 10.98
C ILE A 16 5.70 6.13 10.40
N TYR A 17 6.09 4.87 10.46
CA TYR A 17 5.23 3.78 9.99
C TYR A 17 4.03 3.57 10.92
N ASP A 18 4.21 3.67 12.24
CA ASP A 18 3.13 3.61 13.22
C ASP A 18 2.13 4.74 12.97
N GLN A 19 2.62 5.93 12.64
CA GLN A 19 1.78 7.08 12.29
C GLN A 19 1.00 6.83 10.99
N ILE A 20 1.62 6.26 9.95
CA ILE A 20 0.95 5.90 8.69
C ILE A 20 -0.25 4.97 8.97
N PHE A 21 -0.05 3.93 9.78
CA PHE A 21 -1.12 2.98 10.11
C PHE A 21 -2.21 3.62 10.99
N THR A 22 -1.82 4.46 11.94
CA THR A 22 -2.78 5.21 12.76
C THR A 22 -3.64 6.13 11.89
N VAL A 23 -3.03 6.86 10.96
CA VAL A 23 -3.75 7.72 10.02
C VAL A 23 -4.66 6.89 9.12
N ALA A 24 -4.17 5.79 8.53
CA ALA A 24 -4.95 4.94 7.66
C ALA A 24 -6.21 4.39 8.38
N ALA A 25 -6.05 3.90 9.60
CA ALA A 25 -7.16 3.39 10.39
C ALA A 25 -8.15 4.51 10.78
N THR A 26 -7.65 5.62 11.33
CA THR A 26 -8.48 6.73 11.81
C THR A 26 -9.24 7.42 10.68
N ARG A 27 -8.62 7.52 9.50
CA ARG A 27 -9.18 8.18 8.32
C ARG A 27 -9.94 7.24 7.39
N LYS A 28 -10.16 5.97 7.80
CA LYS A 28 -10.89 4.95 7.01
C LYS A 28 -10.28 4.71 5.64
N LEU A 29 -8.96 4.62 5.57
CA LEU A 29 -8.21 4.39 4.34
C LEU A 29 -7.79 2.92 4.14
N LEU A 30 -8.24 2.02 5.02
CA LEU A 30 -8.00 0.59 4.90
C LEU A 30 -8.86 -0.01 3.79
N ILE A 31 -8.27 -0.85 2.96
CA ILE A 31 -8.90 -1.45 1.78
C ILE A 31 -9.14 -2.95 2.01
N ALA A 32 -8.08 -3.69 2.31
CA ALA A 32 -8.14 -5.14 2.49
C ALA A 32 -7.08 -5.60 3.49
N GLN A 33 -7.32 -6.74 4.15
CA GLN A 33 -6.40 -7.31 5.14
C GLN A 33 -6.58 -8.82 5.24
N ASN A 34 -5.47 -9.54 5.34
CA ASN A 34 -5.39 -10.90 5.85
C ASN A 34 -4.37 -11.00 7.01
N GLU A 35 -3.92 -12.19 7.36
CA GLU A 35 -2.94 -12.40 8.45
C GLU A 35 -1.56 -11.87 8.10
N HIS A 36 -1.22 -11.77 6.83
CA HIS A 36 0.14 -11.50 6.35
C HIS A 36 0.34 -10.11 5.75
N ALA A 37 -0.74 -9.43 5.33
CA ALA A 37 -0.65 -8.12 4.71
C ALA A 37 -1.90 -7.28 4.90
N VAL A 38 -1.73 -5.97 4.78
CA VAL A 38 -2.80 -4.99 4.69
C VAL A 38 -2.60 -4.09 3.49
N ALA A 39 -3.68 -3.85 2.74
CA ALA A 39 -3.77 -2.85 1.70
C ALA A 39 -4.47 -1.60 2.22
N LEU A 40 -3.91 -0.44 1.92
CA LEU A 40 -4.52 0.85 2.24
C LEU A 40 -4.45 1.79 1.03
N ALA A 41 -5.34 2.75 0.95
CA ALA A 41 -5.27 3.79 -0.06
C ALA A 41 -3.99 4.61 0.14
N GLY A 42 -3.19 4.73 -0.91
CA GLY A 42 -1.97 5.50 -0.88
C GLY A 42 -2.27 6.97 -0.64
N PHE A 43 -1.67 7.55 0.40
CA PHE A 43 -1.73 8.98 0.70
C PHE A 43 -0.32 9.58 0.79
N GLY A 44 -0.20 10.85 0.48
CA GLY A 44 1.10 11.50 0.36
C GLY A 44 1.91 11.05 -0.88
N HIS A 45 1.28 10.31 -1.80
CA HIS A 45 1.87 9.87 -3.05
C HIS A 45 1.51 10.80 -4.20
N ARG A 46 2.40 10.88 -5.17
CA ARG A 46 2.25 11.67 -6.39
C ARG A 46 1.09 11.19 -7.28
N PHE A 47 0.80 9.89 -7.27
CA PHE A 47 -0.24 9.24 -8.04
C PHE A 47 -1.22 8.52 -7.12
N PRO A 48 -2.50 8.40 -7.48
CA PRO A 48 -3.43 7.57 -6.74
C PRO A 48 -3.00 6.11 -6.83
N GLY A 49 -3.32 5.33 -5.81
CA GLY A 49 -3.00 3.90 -5.81
C GLY A 49 -3.23 3.24 -4.47
N ILE A 50 -2.79 2.00 -4.40
CA ILE A 50 -2.94 1.12 -3.24
C ILE A 50 -1.54 0.78 -2.72
N ALA A 51 -1.31 1.00 -1.44
CA ALA A 51 -0.09 0.59 -0.76
C ALA A 51 -0.34 -0.70 0.03
N ILE A 52 0.46 -1.74 -0.23
CA ILE A 52 0.36 -3.04 0.42
C ILE A 52 1.55 -3.17 1.37
N TRP A 53 1.24 -3.39 2.63
CA TRP A 53 2.20 -3.51 3.70
C TRP A 53 2.15 -4.91 4.30
N PRO A 54 3.25 -5.66 4.24
CA PRO A 54 3.38 -6.92 4.97
C PRO A 54 3.30 -6.70 6.47
N LEU A 55 2.56 -7.58 7.15
CA LEU A 55 2.41 -7.63 8.61
C LEU A 55 3.34 -8.70 9.17
N HIS A 56 3.87 -8.47 10.38
CA HIS A 56 4.74 -9.44 11.08
C HIS A 56 5.82 -10.03 10.14
N SER A 57 6.35 -9.20 9.27
CA SER A 57 7.21 -9.64 8.16
C SER A 57 8.65 -9.27 8.40
N PRO A 58 9.60 -10.13 7.97
CA PRO A 58 11.01 -9.80 7.90
C PRO A 58 11.27 -8.51 7.13
N ARG A 59 12.49 -8.02 7.25
CA ARG A 59 12.90 -6.71 6.72
C ARG A 59 12.97 -6.64 5.20
N ASN A 60 13.04 -7.80 4.52
CA ASN A 60 13.20 -7.87 3.08
C ASN A 60 12.27 -8.92 2.49
N PRO A 61 11.78 -8.72 1.24
CA PRO A 61 10.84 -9.66 0.62
C PRO A 61 11.40 -11.08 0.42
N TRP A 62 12.71 -11.23 0.24
CA TRP A 62 13.36 -12.54 0.06
C TRP A 62 13.57 -13.33 1.37
N GLU A 63 13.27 -12.73 2.53
CA GLU A 63 13.33 -13.38 3.85
C GLU A 63 11.96 -13.88 4.31
N VAL A 64 10.91 -13.60 3.52
CA VAL A 64 9.52 -13.96 3.84
C VAL A 64 9.31 -15.45 3.60
N SER A 65 8.60 -16.14 4.52
CA SER A 65 8.22 -17.54 4.32
C SER A 65 7.22 -17.69 3.15
N ASP A 66 7.19 -18.88 2.54
CA ASP A 66 6.27 -19.18 1.43
C ASP A 66 4.80 -18.94 1.81
N GLN A 67 4.41 -19.30 3.03
CA GLN A 67 3.05 -19.06 3.54
C GLN A 67 2.73 -17.57 3.63
N ALA A 68 3.64 -16.78 4.17
CA ALA A 68 3.43 -15.34 4.28
C ALA A 68 3.45 -14.68 2.89
N MET A 69 4.32 -15.13 1.99
CA MET A 69 4.36 -14.64 0.62
C MET A 69 3.07 -14.96 -0.14
N ALA A 70 2.50 -16.15 0.04
CA ALA A 70 1.20 -16.50 -0.52
C ALA A 70 0.10 -15.54 -0.04
N GLY A 71 0.01 -15.27 1.26
CA GLY A 71 -0.96 -14.32 1.81
C GLY A 71 -0.73 -12.88 1.33
N ILE A 72 0.52 -12.44 1.16
CA ILE A 72 0.82 -11.14 0.58
C ILE A 72 0.37 -11.09 -0.90
N SER A 73 0.62 -12.17 -1.65
CA SER A 73 0.19 -12.32 -3.04
C SER A 73 -1.33 -12.29 -3.19
N ASP A 74 -2.08 -12.86 -2.25
CA ASP A 74 -3.54 -12.79 -2.23
C ASP A 74 -4.04 -11.34 -2.13
N ILE A 75 -3.44 -10.53 -1.26
CA ILE A 75 -3.76 -9.10 -1.14
C ILE A 75 -3.37 -8.34 -2.40
N LEU A 76 -2.21 -8.64 -2.99
CA LEU A 76 -1.75 -8.02 -4.24
C LEU A 76 -2.68 -8.38 -5.41
N HIS A 77 -3.04 -9.66 -5.55
CA HIS A 77 -4.02 -10.11 -6.55
C HIS A 77 -5.36 -9.38 -6.38
N ALA A 78 -5.88 -9.30 -5.15
CA ALA A 78 -7.12 -8.59 -4.87
C ALA A 78 -7.03 -7.10 -5.25
N ALA A 79 -5.91 -6.43 -4.96
CA ALA A 79 -5.68 -5.03 -5.33
C ALA A 79 -5.69 -4.84 -6.85
N HIS A 80 -5.04 -5.73 -7.62
CA HIS A 80 -5.08 -5.71 -9.08
C HIS A 80 -6.49 -5.98 -9.62
N ALA A 81 -7.17 -6.98 -9.10
CA ALA A 81 -8.54 -7.31 -9.50
C ALA A 81 -9.53 -6.16 -9.24
N ALA A 82 -9.38 -5.47 -8.11
CA ALA A 82 -10.18 -4.28 -7.79
C ALA A 82 -9.82 -3.06 -8.64
N THR A 83 -8.56 -2.90 -9.03
CA THR A 83 -8.12 -1.87 -9.96
C THR A 83 -8.81 -2.03 -11.32
N GLY A 84 -8.86 -3.26 -11.83
CA GLY A 84 -9.48 -3.60 -13.10
C GLY A 84 -8.50 -3.56 -14.28
N ALA A 85 -8.80 -4.36 -15.31
CA ALA A 85 -7.94 -4.55 -16.47
C ALA A 85 -7.76 -3.28 -17.32
N ASP A 86 -8.73 -2.38 -17.29
CA ASP A 86 -8.73 -1.14 -18.09
C ASP A 86 -7.92 0.01 -17.45
N VAL A 87 -7.42 -0.17 -16.23
CA VAL A 87 -6.64 0.84 -15.52
C VAL A 87 -5.16 0.52 -15.63
N PRO A 88 -4.38 1.29 -16.42
CA PRO A 88 -2.94 1.11 -16.46
C PRO A 88 -2.34 1.33 -15.07
N ALA A 89 -1.56 0.38 -14.59
CA ALA A 89 -0.93 0.45 -13.27
C ALA A 89 0.55 0.06 -13.35
N ASN A 90 1.32 0.62 -12.43
CA ASN A 90 2.69 0.19 -12.15
C ASN A 90 2.73 -0.43 -10.76
N GLU A 91 3.40 -1.56 -10.66
CA GLU A 91 3.73 -2.19 -9.39
C GLU A 91 5.18 -1.85 -9.04
N GLU A 92 5.39 -1.31 -7.85
CA GLU A 92 6.71 -0.91 -7.36
C GLU A 92 6.97 -1.55 -5.99
N TRP A 93 8.10 -2.26 -5.88
CA TRP A 93 8.53 -2.90 -4.65
C TRP A 93 9.61 -2.07 -3.96
N TYR A 94 9.26 -1.49 -2.83
CA TYR A 94 10.19 -0.72 -2.00
C TYR A 94 10.70 -1.58 -0.87
N HIS A 95 12.00 -1.77 -0.81
CA HIS A 95 12.66 -2.52 0.25
C HIS A 95 13.95 -1.84 0.68
N ARG A 96 14.46 -2.24 1.83
CA ARG A 96 15.68 -1.72 2.39
C ARG A 96 16.89 -2.12 1.52
N PRO A 97 17.76 -1.18 1.14
CA PRO A 97 19.01 -1.53 0.48
C PRO A 97 19.89 -2.44 1.38
N PRO A 98 20.59 -3.43 0.81
CA PRO A 98 21.41 -4.36 1.60
C PRO A 98 22.47 -3.71 2.49
N THR A 99 23.00 -2.56 2.05
CA THR A 99 24.07 -1.80 2.75
C THR A 99 23.54 -0.90 3.86
N VAL A 100 22.23 -0.83 4.08
CA VAL A 100 21.60 0.10 5.03
C VAL A 100 21.14 -0.64 6.27
N SER A 101 21.55 -0.17 7.45
CA SER A 101 21.16 -0.72 8.75
C SER A 101 19.85 -0.13 9.30
N THR A 102 19.43 1.05 8.85
CA THR A 102 18.19 1.70 9.29
C THR A 102 17.00 0.77 9.02
N PRO A 103 16.13 0.48 10.02
CA PRO A 103 14.99 -0.42 9.85
C PRO A 103 13.95 0.23 8.92
N MET A 104 14.02 -0.11 7.66
CA MET A 104 13.06 0.28 6.62
C MET A 104 12.17 -0.90 6.31
N ARG A 105 10.86 -0.73 6.43
CA ARG A 105 9.90 -1.78 6.09
C ARG A 105 9.65 -1.80 4.59
N TRP A 106 9.60 -3.00 4.04
CA TRP A 106 9.27 -3.15 2.64
C TRP A 106 7.76 -3.08 2.41
N ARG A 107 7.39 -2.68 1.22
CA ARG A 107 6.01 -2.55 0.78
C ARG A 107 5.90 -2.61 -0.73
N ILE A 108 4.70 -2.88 -1.21
CA ILE A 108 4.36 -2.84 -2.62
C ILE A 108 3.42 -1.65 -2.84
N LEU A 109 3.69 -0.87 -3.86
CA LEU A 109 2.84 0.24 -4.26
C LEU A 109 2.28 -0.02 -5.65
N LEU A 110 0.96 -0.19 -5.74
CA LEU A 110 0.23 -0.30 -6.99
C LEU A 110 -0.27 1.10 -7.38
N LYS A 111 0.45 1.75 -8.28
CA LYS A 111 0.13 3.11 -8.77
C LYS A 111 -0.79 3.05 -9.97
N TRP A 112 -1.86 3.82 -9.95
CA TRP A 112 -2.74 3.99 -11.09
C TRP A 112 -2.21 5.08 -12.02
N ARG A 113 -2.00 4.74 -13.27
CA ARG A 113 -1.51 5.66 -14.31
C ARG A 113 -2.67 6.27 -15.09
N ILE A 114 -3.56 6.97 -14.40
CA ILE A 114 -4.81 7.51 -14.95
C ILE A 114 -4.75 9.02 -15.23
N SER A 115 -3.64 9.66 -14.92
CA SER A 115 -3.42 11.09 -15.24
C SER A 115 -2.13 11.29 -16.01
N THR A 116 -2.17 12.15 -17.01
CA THR A 116 -0.99 12.63 -17.72
C THR A 116 -0.50 13.90 -17.06
N LEU A 117 0.81 14.02 -16.84
CA LEU A 117 1.41 15.24 -16.34
C LEU A 117 1.23 16.35 -17.37
N ALA A 118 0.73 17.50 -16.93
CA ALA A 118 0.58 18.69 -17.74
C ALA A 118 1.71 19.71 -17.50
N GLY A 119 1.64 20.85 -18.17
CA GLY A 119 2.69 21.86 -18.08
C GLY A 119 2.88 22.46 -16.68
N PHE A 120 1.81 22.48 -15.87
CA PHE A 120 1.89 22.97 -14.48
C PHE A 120 2.83 22.08 -13.65
N GLU A 121 2.64 20.78 -13.66
CA GLU A 121 3.48 19.83 -12.92
C GLU A 121 4.93 19.81 -13.44
N GLY A 122 5.09 19.94 -14.76
CA GLY A 122 6.41 20.02 -15.40
C GLY A 122 7.18 21.27 -15.00
N GLY A 123 6.51 22.42 -14.93
CA GLY A 123 7.11 23.71 -14.60
C GLY A 123 7.35 23.92 -13.10
N THR A 124 6.39 23.54 -12.27
CA THR A 124 6.42 23.82 -10.82
C THR A 124 6.97 22.69 -9.97
N ARG A 125 6.98 21.46 -10.50
CA ARG A 125 7.21 20.21 -9.77
C ARG A 125 6.20 19.96 -8.62
N ILE A 126 5.08 20.66 -8.65
CA ILE A 126 3.94 20.40 -7.76
C ILE A 126 2.99 19.48 -8.51
N TYR A 127 2.67 18.33 -7.90
CA TYR A 127 1.85 17.28 -8.52
C TYR A 127 0.44 17.31 -7.97
N LEU A 128 -0.52 17.45 -8.89
CA LEU A 128 -1.94 17.43 -8.57
C LEU A 128 -2.46 15.98 -8.66
N ASN A 129 -2.75 15.38 -7.51
CA ASN A 129 -3.43 14.10 -7.49
C ASN A 129 -4.96 14.34 -7.57
N THR A 130 -5.54 14.02 -8.72
CA THR A 130 -6.98 14.26 -8.99
C THR A 130 -7.92 13.25 -8.32
N ILE A 131 -7.35 12.14 -7.81
CA ILE A 131 -8.10 11.13 -7.06
C ILE A 131 -7.51 11.07 -5.64
N ASP A 132 -8.28 11.56 -4.69
CA ASP A 132 -7.92 11.50 -3.29
C ASP A 132 -7.98 10.06 -2.74
N PRO A 133 -7.35 9.78 -1.58
CA PRO A 133 -7.32 8.44 -1.01
C PRO A 133 -8.71 7.86 -0.68
N TRP A 134 -9.67 8.69 -0.31
CA TRP A 134 -11.04 8.23 -0.02
C TRP A 134 -11.75 7.75 -1.27
N LYS A 135 -11.56 8.42 -2.42
CA LYS A 135 -12.06 7.95 -3.72
C LYS A 135 -11.43 6.62 -4.15
N VAL A 136 -10.17 6.38 -3.78
CA VAL A 136 -9.54 5.07 -3.98
C VAL A 136 -10.29 4.01 -3.18
N VAL A 137 -10.60 4.27 -1.90
CA VAL A 137 -11.39 3.36 -1.04
C VAL A 137 -12.80 3.15 -1.61
N GLU A 138 -13.52 4.24 -1.94
CA GLU A 138 -14.88 4.20 -2.50
C GLU A 138 -14.96 3.37 -3.78
N ARG A 139 -13.91 3.39 -4.58
CA ARG A 139 -13.83 2.63 -5.84
C ARG A 139 -13.48 1.15 -5.61
N THR A 140 -12.58 0.87 -4.68
CA THR A 140 -12.01 -0.47 -4.54
C THR A 140 -12.78 -1.36 -3.57
N VAL A 141 -13.24 -0.84 -2.43
CA VAL A 141 -13.88 -1.64 -1.39
C VAL A 141 -15.16 -2.34 -1.86
N PRO A 142 -16.12 -1.67 -2.52
CA PRO A 142 -17.30 -2.34 -3.03
C PRO A 142 -16.97 -3.46 -4.04
N ARG A 143 -16.01 -3.20 -4.93
CA ARG A 143 -15.57 -4.17 -5.92
C ARG A 143 -14.89 -5.39 -5.30
N LEU A 144 -14.09 -5.20 -4.26
CA LEU A 144 -13.47 -6.29 -3.52
C LEU A 144 -14.51 -7.18 -2.84
N ARG A 145 -15.55 -6.60 -2.25
CA ARG A 145 -16.66 -7.36 -1.66
C ARG A 145 -17.37 -8.21 -2.71
N GLU A 146 -17.68 -7.63 -3.85
CA GLU A 146 -18.27 -8.36 -4.97
C GLU A 146 -17.37 -9.52 -5.45
N LEU A 147 -16.07 -9.28 -5.61
CA LEU A 147 -15.12 -10.30 -6.03
C LEU A 147 -14.97 -11.42 -4.99
N ARG A 148 -14.94 -11.08 -3.70
CA ARG A 148 -14.90 -12.06 -2.61
C ARG A 148 -16.17 -12.92 -2.59
N ASP A 149 -17.33 -12.28 -2.70
CA ASP A 149 -18.63 -12.98 -2.65
C ASP A 149 -18.81 -13.92 -3.85
N LYS A 150 -18.17 -13.62 -4.99
CA LYS A 150 -18.07 -14.49 -6.16
C LYS A 150 -16.98 -15.55 -6.08
N GLY A 151 -16.16 -15.55 -5.04
CA GLY A 151 -15.03 -16.48 -4.91
C GLY A 151 -13.89 -16.23 -5.91
N LEU A 152 -13.78 -15.03 -6.47
CA LEU A 152 -12.76 -14.66 -7.45
C LEU A 152 -11.46 -14.15 -6.81
N ILE A 153 -11.47 -13.86 -5.52
CA ILE A 153 -10.31 -13.54 -4.70
C ILE A 153 -10.31 -14.38 -3.43
N ALA A 154 -9.16 -14.52 -2.80
CA ALA A 154 -9.04 -15.23 -1.53
C ALA A 154 -9.88 -14.57 -0.42
N PRO A 155 -10.36 -15.34 0.59
CA PRO A 155 -11.04 -14.78 1.75
C PRO A 155 -10.14 -13.77 2.49
N MET A 156 -10.69 -12.58 2.76
CA MET A 156 -10.00 -11.51 3.47
C MET A 156 -10.98 -10.53 4.10
N ARG A 157 -10.50 -9.74 5.05
CA ARG A 157 -11.25 -8.60 5.59
C ARG A 157 -11.20 -7.45 4.60
N ILE A 158 -12.30 -6.68 4.45
CA ILE A 158 -12.41 -5.62 3.47
C ILE A 158 -12.99 -4.36 4.10
N GLY A 159 -12.30 -3.23 3.91
CA GLY A 159 -12.75 -1.91 4.37
C GLY A 159 -12.89 -1.83 5.90
N ASP A 160 -14.11 -1.64 6.37
CA ASP A 160 -14.45 -1.53 7.80
C ASP A 160 -14.31 -2.84 8.59
N GLU A 161 -14.13 -3.97 7.93
CA GLU A 161 -13.78 -5.24 8.57
C GLU A 161 -12.30 -5.28 9.00
N CYS A 162 -11.44 -4.47 8.39
CA CYS A 162 -10.01 -4.47 8.69
C CYS A 162 -9.73 -4.00 10.12
N ARG A 163 -8.71 -4.63 10.74
CA ARG A 163 -8.25 -4.29 12.09
C ARG A 163 -6.74 -4.23 12.07
N VAL A 164 -6.20 -3.01 12.13
CA VAL A 164 -4.75 -2.80 12.17
C VAL A 164 -4.36 -2.02 13.41
N SER A 165 -3.21 -2.34 13.94
CA SER A 165 -2.56 -1.60 15.01
C SER A 165 -1.07 -1.45 14.70
N PRO A 166 -0.39 -0.44 15.24
CA PRO A 166 1.05 -0.29 15.07
C PRO A 166 1.86 -1.51 15.50
N SER A 167 1.37 -2.28 16.49
CA SER A 167 2.03 -3.50 16.96
C SER A 167 2.15 -4.58 15.88
N MET A 168 1.29 -4.59 14.87
CA MET A 168 1.35 -5.54 13.75
C MET A 168 2.53 -5.28 12.79
N LEU A 169 3.19 -4.14 12.92
CA LEU A 169 4.40 -3.79 12.19
C LEU A 169 5.68 -4.19 12.93
N ARG A 170 5.57 -4.63 14.17
CA ARG A 170 6.73 -5.03 14.97
C ARG A 170 7.02 -6.51 14.76
N ASP A 171 8.31 -6.82 14.66
CA ASP A 171 8.84 -8.20 14.60
C ASP A 171 8.55 -8.94 15.90
#